data_a4449c58e1d8e8e4a27e92d2e3e89b6d
#
_entry.id   a4449c58e1d8e8e4a27e92d2e3e89b6d
#
_cell.length_a   1.000
_cell.length_b   1.000
_cell.length_c   1.000
_cell.angle_alpha   90.00
_cell.angle_beta   90.00
_cell.angle_gamma   90.00
#
_symmetry.space_group_name_H-M   'P 1'
#
loop_
_entity.id
_entity.type
_entity.pdbx_description
1 polymer ?
#
loop_
_entity_poly.entity_id
_entity_poly.type
_entity_poly.pdbx_seq_one_letter_code
_entity_poly.pdbx_strand_id
1 'polypeptide(L)' 'MVEVHPVDDLEAVIEQARQEWVNARTFFDNVVDPDLVDYAIYSIEAAERKYMYLLRKARKQNAGV' A
#
# COMPACT_ATOMS: atom_id res chain seq x y z
N MET A 1 -10.17 24.68 5.19
CA MET A 1 -9.63 23.58 4.42
C MET A 1 -8.14 23.39 4.70
N VAL A 2 -7.73 22.17 4.90
CA VAL A 2 -6.34 21.89 5.22
C VAL A 2 -5.51 21.89 3.94
N GLU A 3 -4.43 22.63 3.98
CA GLU A 3 -3.50 22.62 2.88
C GLU A 3 -2.50 21.50 3.09
N VAL A 4 -2.39 20.64 2.10
CA VAL A 4 -1.54 19.46 2.21
C VAL A 4 -0.30 19.68 1.37
N HIS A 5 0.86 19.55 2.00
CA HIS A 5 2.13 19.65 1.29
C HIS A 5 2.41 18.33 0.56
N PRO A 6 3.01 18.40 -0.63
CA PRO A 6 3.26 17.16 -1.38
C PRO A 6 4.07 16.12 -0.61
N VAL A 7 5.04 16.55 0.19
CA VAL A 7 5.85 15.61 0.97
C VAL A 7 5.02 14.93 2.04
N ASP A 8 4.24 15.72 2.78
CA ASP A 8 3.39 15.18 3.84
C ASP A 8 2.33 14.29 3.24
N ASP A 9 1.78 14.70 2.09
CA ASP A 9 0.77 13.93 1.41
C ASP A 9 1.32 12.57 0.99
N LEU A 10 2.51 12.55 0.43
CA LEU A 10 3.12 11.30 -0.01
C LEU A 10 3.41 10.38 1.16
N GLU A 11 3.89 10.92 2.28
CA GLU A 11 4.14 10.11 3.45
C GLU A 11 2.86 9.49 3.97
N ALA A 12 1.77 10.25 3.99
CA ALA A 12 0.49 9.73 4.43
C ALA A 12 -0.02 8.64 3.49
N VAL A 13 0.16 8.83 2.20
CA VAL A 13 -0.26 7.83 1.21
C VAL A 13 0.56 6.56 1.35
N ILE A 14 1.85 6.69 1.60
CA ILE A 14 2.72 5.53 1.78
C ILE A 14 2.31 4.75 3.03
N GLU A 15 2.05 5.45 4.12
CA GLU A 15 1.65 4.78 5.35
C GLU A 15 0.31 4.08 5.16
N GLN A 16 -0.61 4.70 4.44
CA GLN A 16 -1.89 4.08 4.15
C GLN A 16 -1.70 2.82 3.29
N ALA A 17 -0.82 2.90 2.30
CA ALA A 17 -0.55 1.75 1.45
C ALA A 17 0.08 0.61 2.24
N ARG A 18 0.97 0.93 3.18
CA ARG A 18 1.55 -0.08 4.04
C ARG A 18 0.47 -0.76 4.87
N GLN A 19 -0.45 0.02 5.41
CA GLN A 19 -1.53 -0.51 6.21
C GLN A 19 -2.46 -1.40 5.37
N GLU A 20 -2.71 -1.00 4.13
CA GLU A 20 -3.51 -1.80 3.23
C GLU A 20 -2.85 -3.16 2.97
N TRP A 21 -1.53 -3.16 2.84
CA TRP A 21 -0.80 -4.40 2.63
C TRP A 21 -0.91 -5.30 3.86
N VAL A 22 -0.72 -4.73 5.05
CA VAL A 22 -0.86 -5.49 6.29
C VAL A 22 -2.27 -6.04 6.41
N ASN A 23 -3.28 -5.23 6.11
CA ASN A 23 -4.67 -5.66 6.18
C ASN A 23 -4.97 -6.78 5.18
N ALA A 24 -4.39 -6.68 4.00
CA ALA A 24 -4.59 -7.72 2.98
C ALA A 24 -3.99 -9.04 3.44
N ARG A 25 -2.84 -9.00 4.10
CA ARG A 25 -2.24 -10.21 4.62
C ARG A 25 -3.07 -10.81 5.74
N THR A 26 -3.58 -9.96 6.62
CA THR A 26 -4.45 -10.42 7.69
C THR A 26 -5.71 -11.08 7.13
N PHE A 27 -6.28 -10.47 6.10
CA PHE A 27 -7.46 -11.03 5.46
C PHE A 27 -7.14 -12.41 4.88
N PHE A 28 -6.01 -12.54 4.19
CA PHE A 28 -5.62 -13.82 3.61
C PHE A 28 -5.44 -14.88 4.69
N ASP A 29 -4.82 -14.51 5.81
CA ASP A 29 -4.57 -15.45 6.89
C ASP A 29 -5.85 -15.98 7.51
N ASN A 30 -6.95 -15.24 7.37
CA ASN A 30 -8.22 -15.61 7.99
C ASN A 30 -9.26 -16.12 7.00
N VAL A 31 -8.90 -16.20 5.73
CA VAL A 31 -9.85 -16.65 4.70
C VAL A 31 -10.00 -18.17 4.78
N VAL A 32 -11.25 -18.62 4.83
CA VAL A 32 -11.56 -20.05 4.80
C VAL A 32 -12.35 -20.46 3.56
N ASP A 33 -13.00 -19.51 2.91
CA ASP A 33 -13.78 -19.77 1.71
C ASP A 33 -12.85 -19.89 0.52
N PRO A 34 -12.80 -21.06 -0.16
CA PRO A 34 -11.88 -21.23 -1.30
C PRO A 34 -12.10 -20.19 -2.41
N ASP A 35 -13.35 -19.73 -2.56
CA ASP A 35 -13.63 -18.74 -3.60
C ASP A 35 -12.99 -17.40 -3.29
N LEU A 36 -12.70 -17.13 -2.03
CA LEU A 36 -12.08 -15.88 -1.64
C LEU A 36 -10.56 -15.94 -1.62
N VAL A 37 -9.98 -17.14 -1.74
CA VAL A 37 -8.53 -17.28 -1.68
C VAL A 37 -7.87 -16.53 -2.84
N ASP A 38 -8.41 -16.68 -4.04
CA ASP A 38 -7.84 -16.00 -5.21
C ASP A 38 -7.93 -14.50 -5.05
N TYR A 39 -9.07 -14.01 -4.54
CA TYR A 39 -9.22 -12.59 -4.31
C TYR A 39 -8.23 -12.10 -3.26
N ALA A 40 -8.03 -12.88 -2.20
CA ALA A 40 -7.10 -12.49 -1.15
C ALA A 40 -5.67 -12.40 -1.68
N ILE A 41 -5.27 -13.37 -2.49
CA ILE A 41 -3.94 -13.37 -3.10
C ILE A 41 -3.78 -12.15 -4.00
N TYR A 42 -4.78 -11.88 -4.82
CA TYR A 42 -4.75 -10.71 -5.70
C TYR A 42 -4.62 -9.43 -4.90
N SER A 43 -5.36 -9.35 -3.79
CA SER A 43 -5.33 -8.16 -2.94
C SER A 43 -3.95 -7.93 -2.34
N ILE A 44 -3.28 -9.01 -1.90
CA ILE A 44 -1.93 -8.89 -1.36
C ILE A 44 -0.98 -8.39 -2.42
N GLU A 45 -1.03 -8.99 -3.60
CA GLU A 45 -0.12 -8.62 -4.68
C GLU A 45 -0.35 -7.18 -5.11
N ALA A 46 -1.60 -6.77 -5.22
CA ALA A 46 -1.91 -5.41 -5.63
C ALA A 46 -1.42 -4.40 -4.57
N ALA A 47 -1.66 -4.71 -3.30
CA ALA A 47 -1.26 -3.82 -2.22
C ALA A 47 0.26 -3.72 -2.15
N GLU A 48 0.96 -4.83 -2.34
CA GLU A 48 2.41 -4.83 -2.33
C GLU A 48 2.98 -3.98 -3.45
N ARG A 49 2.43 -4.13 -4.66
CA ARG A 49 2.90 -3.37 -5.81
C ARG A 49 2.68 -1.89 -5.61
N LYS A 50 1.53 -1.53 -5.06
CA LYS A 50 1.23 -0.13 -4.79
C LYS A 50 2.23 0.43 -3.79
N TYR A 51 2.49 -0.29 -2.72
CA TYR A 51 3.41 0.15 -1.69
C TYR A 51 4.82 0.32 -2.25
N MET A 52 5.30 -0.66 -3.01
CA MET A 52 6.63 -0.59 -3.60
C MET A 52 6.74 0.55 -4.60
N TYR A 53 5.70 0.78 -5.38
CA TYR A 53 5.69 1.90 -6.32
C TYR A 53 5.83 3.23 -5.58
N LEU A 54 5.08 3.38 -4.49
CA LEU A 54 5.11 4.63 -3.73
C LEU A 54 6.46 4.83 -3.05
N LEU A 55 7.07 3.75 -2.56
CA LEU A 55 8.41 3.86 -1.98
C LEU A 55 9.43 4.31 -3.01
N ARG A 56 9.36 3.76 -4.21
CA ARG A 56 10.29 4.17 -5.27
C ARG A 56 10.07 5.63 -5.63
N LYS A 57 8.82 6.06 -5.68
CA LYS A 57 8.50 7.44 -5.99
C LYS A 57 9.06 8.39 -4.93
N ALA A 58 8.93 8.02 -3.66
CA ALA A 58 9.46 8.83 -2.58
C ALA A 58 10.98 8.91 -2.64
N ARG A 59 11.62 7.77 -2.91
CA ARG A 59 13.08 7.73 -3.01
C ARG A 59 13.57 8.60 -4.15
N LYS A 60 12.85 8.57 -5.26
CA LYS A 60 13.21 9.35 -6.42
C LYS A 60 13.12 10.85 -6.14
N GLN A 61 12.07 11.26 -5.44
CA GLN A 61 11.91 12.66 -5.09
C GLN A 61 13.03 13.13 -4.16
N ASN A 62 13.40 12.29 -3.20
CA ASN A 62 14.47 12.63 -2.27
C ASN A 62 15.83 12.66 -2.97
N ALA A 63 16.06 11.75 -3.90
CA ALA A 63 17.33 11.67 -4.60
C ALA A 63 17.49 12.80 -5.62
N GLY A 64 16.39 13.35 -6.08
CA GLY A 64 16.44 14.40 -7.08
C GLY A 64 16.82 15.77 -6.56
N VAL A 65 17.03 15.89 -5.28
CA VAL A 65 17.36 17.16 -4.65
C VAL A 65 18.79 17.61 -4.92
#